data_634a6735ea9100ae69d982c188abe5d6
#
_entry.id   634a6735ea9100ae69d982c188abe5d6
#
_cell.length_a   1.000
_cell.length_b   1.000
_cell.length_c   1.000
_cell.angle_alpha   90.00
_cell.angle_beta   90.00
_cell.angle_gamma   90.00
#
_symmetry.space_group_name_H-M   'P 1'
#
loop_
_entity.id
_entity.type
_entity.pdbx_description
1 polymer ?
#
loop_
_entity_poly.entity_id
_entity_poly.type
_entity_poly.pdbx_seq_one_letter_code
_entity_poly.pdbx_strand_id
1 'polypeptide(L)'
;MYQVLAITGYKPHEIGIFNEQHDQLPFLKKALSKKITQLKEEFDIKWIITSGQPGVELWAAEAAIELKSSYPDLKVATLAPFHNQDERFQEAVKTLYEFVWDHSDYRDYITKRPYDNPAQLRSKNEFIVEKSDASLVLYDSETEGTPKFFLNYALKKQHQKTYPIFYLTPDDLEEMIRDQLDDETWN
;
A
#
# COMPACT_ATOMS: atom_id res chain seq x y z
N MET A 1 8.20 -12.54 -14.11
CA MET A 1 7.75 -12.90 -12.75
C MET A 1 8.25 -11.84 -11.80
N TYR A 2 7.36 -11.22 -11.05
CA TYR A 2 7.69 -10.20 -10.06
C TYR A 2 7.24 -10.70 -8.69
N GLN A 3 8.17 -11.15 -7.87
CA GLN A 3 7.84 -11.85 -6.61
C GLN A 3 7.55 -10.89 -5.46
N VAL A 4 8.14 -9.70 -5.47
CA VAL A 4 8.03 -8.72 -4.39
C VAL A 4 7.39 -7.44 -4.90
N LEU A 5 6.17 -7.16 -4.46
CA LEU A 5 5.40 -5.98 -4.81
C LEU A 5 5.39 -4.98 -3.66
N ALA A 6 5.93 -3.80 -3.87
CA ALA A 6 5.74 -2.68 -2.96
C ALA A 6 4.40 -1.98 -3.25
N ILE A 7 3.66 -1.63 -2.21
CA ILE A 7 2.40 -0.88 -2.36
C ILE A 7 2.48 0.41 -1.57
N THR A 8 2.11 1.50 -2.19
CA THR A 8 1.98 2.81 -1.55
C THR A 8 0.86 3.63 -2.17
N GLY A 9 0.55 4.75 -1.56
CA GLY A 9 -0.47 5.67 -2.03
C GLY A 9 -0.67 6.81 -1.04
N TYR A 10 -1.78 7.50 -1.18
CA TYR A 10 -2.12 8.65 -0.36
C TYR A 10 -2.35 8.31 1.11
N LYS A 11 -2.02 9.26 1.98
CA LYS A 11 -2.53 9.30 3.35
C LYS A 11 -4.02 9.64 3.34
N PRO A 12 -4.78 9.27 4.38
CA PRO A 12 -6.24 9.45 4.39
C PRO A 12 -6.66 10.91 4.12
N HIS A 13 -6.03 11.88 4.78
CA HIS A 13 -6.37 13.30 4.62
C HIS A 13 -6.08 13.86 3.22
N GLU A 14 -5.13 13.27 2.48
CA GLU A 14 -4.76 13.70 1.12
C GLU A 14 -5.88 13.40 0.10
N ILE A 15 -6.76 12.45 0.41
CA ILE A 15 -7.92 12.06 -0.43
C ILE A 15 -9.26 12.27 0.28
N GLY A 16 -9.29 13.10 1.33
CA GLY A 16 -10.51 13.50 2.02
C GLY A 16 -11.16 12.42 2.88
N ILE A 17 -10.46 11.36 3.24
CA ILE A 17 -10.95 10.29 4.14
C ILE A 17 -10.44 10.58 5.55
N PHE A 18 -11.31 11.11 6.41
CA PHE A 18 -10.91 11.56 7.75
C PHE A 18 -11.30 10.59 8.88
N ASN A 19 -12.09 9.55 8.59
CA ASN A 19 -12.51 8.54 9.56
C ASN A 19 -12.85 7.21 8.87
N GLU A 20 -12.96 6.15 9.68
CA GLU A 20 -13.25 4.79 9.22
C GLU A 20 -14.69 4.60 8.70
N GLN A 21 -15.61 5.52 8.97
CA GLN A 21 -16.99 5.49 8.50
C GLN A 21 -17.20 6.22 7.16
N HIS A 22 -16.12 6.67 6.52
CA HIS A 22 -16.22 7.35 5.22
C HIS A 22 -16.82 6.42 4.16
N ASP A 23 -17.84 6.89 3.45
CA ASP A 23 -18.65 6.07 2.52
C ASP A 23 -17.83 5.43 1.39
N GLN A 24 -16.75 6.07 0.95
CA GLN A 24 -15.88 5.56 -0.12
C GLN A 24 -14.84 4.54 0.37
N LEU A 25 -14.58 4.44 1.66
CA LEU A 25 -13.53 3.58 2.19
C LEU A 25 -13.75 2.09 1.90
N PRO A 26 -14.96 1.52 2.07
CA PRO A 26 -15.21 0.11 1.71
C PRO A 26 -14.92 -0.18 0.22
N PHE A 27 -15.29 0.72 -0.68
CA PHE A 27 -15.02 0.57 -2.12
C PHE A 27 -13.53 0.63 -2.43
N LEU A 28 -12.81 1.55 -1.79
CA LEU A 28 -11.36 1.67 -1.94
C LEU A 28 -10.64 0.41 -1.45
N LYS A 29 -11.00 -0.11 -0.28
CA LYS A 29 -10.44 -1.37 0.26
C LYS A 29 -10.72 -2.55 -0.67
N LYS A 30 -11.93 -2.64 -1.22
CA LYS A 30 -12.31 -3.70 -2.17
C LYS A 30 -11.54 -3.56 -3.49
N ALA A 31 -11.34 -2.35 -4.00
CA ALA A 31 -10.54 -2.08 -5.19
C ALA A 31 -9.06 -2.48 -4.98
N LEU A 32 -8.48 -2.17 -3.84
CA LEU A 32 -7.12 -2.60 -3.48
C LEU A 32 -7.01 -4.12 -3.43
N SER A 33 -7.96 -4.79 -2.78
CA SER A 33 -8.01 -6.26 -2.72
C SER A 33 -8.10 -6.89 -4.11
N LYS A 34 -8.99 -6.39 -4.97
CA LYS A 34 -9.15 -6.85 -6.36
C LYS A 34 -7.86 -6.65 -7.18
N LYS A 35 -7.23 -5.48 -7.06
CA LYS A 35 -5.99 -5.19 -7.78
C LYS A 35 -4.82 -6.05 -7.30
N ILE A 36 -4.68 -6.26 -6.00
CA ILE A 36 -3.66 -7.15 -5.44
C ILE A 36 -3.88 -8.58 -5.93
N THR A 37 -5.12 -9.08 -5.91
CA THR A 37 -5.48 -10.41 -6.43
C THR A 37 -5.09 -10.56 -7.89
N GLN A 38 -5.46 -9.59 -8.74
CA GLN A 38 -5.11 -9.59 -10.16
C GLN A 38 -3.59 -9.70 -10.36
N LEU A 39 -2.81 -8.85 -9.68
CA LEU A 39 -1.35 -8.85 -9.80
C LEU A 39 -0.72 -10.14 -9.24
N LYS A 40 -1.28 -10.68 -8.14
CA LYS A 40 -0.86 -11.97 -7.57
C LYS A 40 -1.03 -13.10 -8.59
N GLU A 41 -2.16 -13.17 -9.25
CA GLU A 41 -2.46 -14.22 -10.23
C GLU A 41 -1.65 -14.06 -11.53
N GLU A 42 -1.53 -12.83 -12.02
CA GLU A 42 -0.84 -12.53 -13.28
C GLU A 42 0.67 -12.72 -13.19
N PHE A 43 1.29 -12.29 -12.07
CA PHE A 43 2.76 -12.24 -11.93
C PHE A 43 3.32 -13.18 -10.87
N ASP A 44 2.49 -13.97 -10.20
CA ASP A 44 2.90 -14.88 -9.11
C ASP A 44 3.58 -14.14 -7.95
N ILE A 45 3.00 -13.00 -7.53
CA ILE A 45 3.51 -12.22 -6.39
C ILE A 45 3.54 -13.09 -5.13
N LYS A 46 4.65 -13.10 -4.42
CA LYS A 46 4.86 -13.84 -3.17
C LYS A 46 4.89 -12.95 -1.95
N TRP A 47 5.32 -11.70 -2.11
CA TRP A 47 5.46 -10.75 -1.02
C TRP A 47 4.81 -9.41 -1.36
N ILE A 48 4.04 -8.90 -0.41
CA ILE A 48 3.57 -7.51 -0.38
C ILE A 48 4.38 -6.76 0.66
N ILE A 49 4.96 -5.62 0.29
CA ILE A 49 5.72 -4.76 1.20
C ILE A 49 5.03 -3.41 1.33
N THR A 50 4.80 -2.97 2.56
CA THR A 50 4.41 -1.59 2.91
C THR A 50 5.28 -1.05 4.04
N SER A 51 5.20 0.24 4.32
CA SER A 51 5.89 0.86 5.46
C SER A 51 5.00 1.06 6.69
N GLY A 52 3.74 0.63 6.64
CA GLY A 52 2.77 0.88 7.70
C GLY A 52 2.29 2.33 7.75
N GLN A 53 2.47 3.11 6.67
CA GLN A 53 1.94 4.46 6.58
C GLN A 53 0.40 4.44 6.62
N PRO A 54 -0.26 5.34 7.37
CA PRO A 54 -1.71 5.47 7.33
C PRO A 54 -2.26 5.68 5.92
N GLY A 55 -3.46 5.17 5.67
CA GLY A 55 -4.14 5.26 4.39
C GLY A 55 -3.90 4.04 3.52
N VAL A 56 -3.57 4.26 2.27
CA VAL A 56 -3.49 3.20 1.24
C VAL A 56 -2.56 2.06 1.65
N GLU A 57 -1.42 2.33 2.26
CA GLU A 57 -0.48 1.28 2.66
C GLU A 57 -1.07 0.35 3.72
N LEU A 58 -1.71 0.87 4.77
CA LEU A 58 -2.36 0.05 5.79
C LEU A 58 -3.57 -0.70 5.24
N TRP A 59 -4.39 -0.07 4.41
CA TRP A 59 -5.54 -0.72 3.79
C TRP A 59 -5.12 -1.84 2.82
N ALA A 60 -4.05 -1.63 2.06
CA ALA A 60 -3.49 -2.65 1.17
C ALA A 60 -2.88 -3.82 1.95
N ALA A 61 -2.18 -3.54 3.04
CA ALA A 61 -1.61 -4.57 3.91
C ALA A 61 -2.70 -5.40 4.59
N GLU A 62 -3.76 -4.77 5.09
CA GLU A 62 -4.95 -5.44 5.63
C GLU A 62 -5.57 -6.39 4.58
N ALA A 63 -5.82 -5.87 3.37
CA ALA A 63 -6.35 -6.68 2.26
C ALA A 63 -5.43 -7.86 1.92
N ALA A 64 -4.12 -7.67 1.87
CA ALA A 64 -3.16 -8.73 1.61
C ALA A 64 -3.15 -9.81 2.72
N ILE A 65 -3.31 -9.42 3.98
CA ILE A 65 -3.42 -10.35 5.12
C ILE A 65 -4.70 -11.20 4.98
N GLU A 66 -5.83 -10.59 4.63
CA GLU A 66 -7.09 -11.31 4.40
C GLU A 66 -6.99 -12.27 3.22
N LEU A 67 -6.29 -11.89 2.15
CA LEU A 67 -6.08 -12.74 0.97
C LEU A 67 -5.25 -14.00 1.24
N LYS A 68 -4.50 -14.08 2.34
CA LYS A 68 -3.75 -15.29 2.70
C LYS A 68 -4.65 -16.53 2.87
N SER A 69 -5.92 -16.36 3.20
CA SER A 69 -6.87 -17.46 3.28
C SER A 69 -7.08 -18.17 1.93
N SER A 70 -7.05 -17.39 0.84
CA SER A 70 -7.19 -17.90 -0.54
C SER A 70 -5.82 -18.16 -1.19
N TYR A 71 -4.79 -17.45 -0.77
CA TYR A 71 -3.42 -17.55 -1.30
C TYR A 71 -2.41 -17.81 -0.16
N PRO A 72 -2.29 -19.05 0.34
CA PRO A 72 -1.44 -19.38 1.51
C PRO A 72 0.05 -19.09 1.31
N ASP A 73 0.50 -18.95 0.07
CA ASP A 73 1.87 -18.61 -0.29
C ASP A 73 2.15 -17.09 -0.32
N LEU A 74 1.10 -16.27 -0.20
CA LEU A 74 1.24 -14.82 -0.12
C LEU A 74 1.71 -14.41 1.27
N LYS A 75 2.74 -13.57 1.33
CA LYS A 75 3.34 -13.06 2.56
C LYS A 75 3.31 -11.54 2.59
N VAL A 76 3.26 -10.99 3.78
CA VAL A 76 3.23 -9.55 4.03
C VAL A 76 4.43 -9.13 4.86
N ALA A 77 5.13 -8.07 4.42
CA ALA A 77 6.20 -7.44 5.15
C ALA A 77 5.84 -5.98 5.47
N THR A 78 6.04 -5.58 6.73
CA THR A 78 5.93 -4.20 7.17
C THR A 78 7.30 -3.67 7.56
N LEU A 79 7.79 -2.69 6.80
CA LEU A 79 9.10 -2.06 6.98
C LEU A 79 8.91 -0.61 7.43
N ALA A 80 8.71 -0.42 8.73
CA ALA A 80 8.46 0.90 9.29
C ALA A 80 9.70 1.81 9.17
N PRO A 81 9.53 3.12 8.93
CA PRO A 81 10.66 4.02 8.74
C PRO A 81 11.49 4.24 10.02
N PHE A 82 10.86 4.18 11.21
CA PHE A 82 11.47 4.42 12.52
C PHE A 82 10.61 3.87 13.67
N HIS A 83 11.17 3.78 14.87
CA HIS A 83 10.57 3.06 16.00
C HIS A 83 9.22 3.61 16.50
N ASN A 84 8.99 4.91 16.44
CA ASN A 84 7.79 5.56 16.99
C ASN A 84 6.85 6.09 15.90
N GLN A 85 6.73 5.39 14.76
CA GLN A 85 5.88 5.82 13.65
C GLN A 85 4.42 6.02 14.07
N ASP A 86 3.90 5.12 14.89
CA ASP A 86 2.51 5.07 15.33
C ASP A 86 2.17 5.99 16.52
N GLU A 87 3.16 6.66 17.10
CA GLU A 87 2.99 7.48 18.31
C GLU A 87 1.91 8.56 18.16
N ARG A 88 1.82 9.14 16.95
CA ARG A 88 0.87 10.23 16.63
C ARG A 88 -0.35 9.78 15.84
N PHE A 89 -0.55 8.48 15.65
CA PHE A 89 -1.72 7.99 14.96
C PHE A 89 -2.97 8.14 15.82
N GLN A 90 -4.10 8.42 15.16
CA GLN A 90 -5.40 8.33 15.81
C GLN A 90 -5.69 6.88 16.21
N GLU A 91 -6.52 6.67 17.22
CA GLU A 91 -6.77 5.36 17.84
C GLU A 91 -7.15 4.27 16.82
N ALA A 92 -8.10 4.56 15.91
CA ALA A 92 -8.51 3.61 14.88
C ALA A 92 -7.37 3.24 13.91
N VAL A 93 -6.56 4.21 13.53
CA VAL A 93 -5.39 3.99 12.66
C VAL A 93 -4.31 3.21 13.39
N LYS A 94 -4.10 3.50 14.67
CA LYS A 94 -3.15 2.77 15.50
C LYS A 94 -3.57 1.30 15.66
N THR A 95 -4.84 1.04 15.91
CA THR A 95 -5.38 -0.33 15.98
C THR A 95 -5.13 -1.10 14.68
N LEU A 96 -5.37 -0.48 13.52
CA LEU A 96 -5.08 -1.10 12.23
C LEU A 96 -3.58 -1.32 12.03
N TYR A 97 -2.74 -0.36 12.41
CA TYR A 97 -1.29 -0.50 12.35
C TYR A 97 -0.80 -1.68 13.20
N GLU A 98 -1.26 -1.80 14.43
CA GLU A 98 -0.93 -2.90 15.34
C GLU A 98 -1.39 -4.25 14.76
N PHE A 99 -2.61 -4.32 14.21
CA PHE A 99 -3.10 -5.50 13.52
C PHE A 99 -2.19 -5.91 12.36
N VAL A 100 -1.85 -4.97 11.47
CA VAL A 100 -0.96 -5.22 10.32
C VAL A 100 0.43 -5.65 10.78
N TRP A 101 0.98 -4.97 11.79
CA TRP A 101 2.29 -5.29 12.36
C TRP A 101 2.34 -6.71 12.91
N ASP A 102 1.32 -7.10 13.68
CA ASP A 102 1.27 -8.42 14.33
C ASP A 102 1.00 -9.57 13.36
N HIS A 103 0.29 -9.31 12.25
CA HIS A 103 -0.03 -10.31 11.22
C HIS A 103 0.95 -10.31 10.03
N SER A 104 1.95 -9.45 10.05
CA SER A 104 3.03 -9.48 9.05
C SER A 104 3.94 -10.69 9.24
N ASP A 105 4.28 -11.35 8.13
CA ASP A 105 5.22 -12.48 8.14
C ASP A 105 6.66 -12.02 8.38
N TYR A 106 6.96 -10.80 8.00
CA TYR A 106 8.21 -10.11 8.31
C TYR A 106 7.93 -8.66 8.71
N ARG A 107 8.59 -8.20 9.73
CA ARG A 107 8.50 -6.83 10.22
C ARG A 107 9.84 -6.35 10.76
N ASP A 108 10.22 -5.14 10.40
CA ASP A 108 11.43 -4.49 10.91
C ASP A 108 11.33 -2.98 10.75
N TYR A 109 12.29 -2.28 11.34
CA TYR A 109 12.48 -0.84 11.21
C TYR A 109 13.67 -0.57 10.30
N ILE A 110 13.48 0.30 9.30
CA ILE A 110 14.55 0.69 8.38
C ILE A 110 15.59 1.52 9.11
N THR A 111 15.13 2.50 9.91
CA THR A 111 15.97 3.21 10.85
C THR A 111 15.66 2.75 12.28
N LYS A 112 16.61 2.09 12.93
CA LYS A 112 16.41 1.48 14.26
C LYS A 112 16.55 2.52 15.39
N ARG A 113 15.85 3.62 15.28
CA ARG A 113 15.74 4.71 16.25
C ARG A 113 14.45 5.49 16.05
N PRO A 114 14.02 6.31 17.04
CA PRO A 114 12.88 7.21 16.87
C PRO A 114 13.07 8.22 15.72
N TYR A 115 11.99 8.88 15.36
CA TYR A 115 12.02 9.95 14.35
C TYR A 115 12.97 11.08 14.77
N ASP A 116 13.82 11.47 13.86
CA ASP A 116 14.78 12.54 14.04
C ASP A 116 14.68 13.59 12.91
N ASN A 117 14.64 13.14 11.67
CA ASN A 117 14.58 14.05 10.52
C ASN A 117 13.99 13.38 9.26
N PRO A 118 13.60 14.18 8.23
CA PRO A 118 13.00 13.65 7.01
C PRO A 118 13.87 12.69 6.18
N ALA A 119 15.17 12.63 6.42
CA ALA A 119 16.06 11.68 5.73
C ALA A 119 15.66 10.23 5.99
N GLN A 120 15.08 9.93 7.17
CA GLN A 120 14.57 8.60 7.50
C GLN A 120 13.43 8.17 6.58
N LEU A 121 12.56 9.10 6.17
CA LEU A 121 11.49 8.83 5.21
C LEU A 121 12.03 8.61 3.79
N ARG A 122 13.06 9.36 3.40
CA ARG A 122 13.75 9.14 2.11
C ARG A 122 14.43 7.77 2.08
N SER A 123 15.15 7.42 3.12
CA SER A 123 15.80 6.10 3.26
C SER A 123 14.78 4.96 3.20
N LYS A 124 13.60 5.14 3.80
CA LYS A 124 12.50 4.17 3.74
C LYS A 124 12.03 3.96 2.30
N ASN A 125 11.77 5.02 1.56
CA ASN A 125 11.32 4.92 0.16
C ASN A 125 12.39 4.25 -0.70
N GLU A 126 13.65 4.67 -0.59
CA GLU A 126 14.76 4.09 -1.33
C GLU A 126 14.93 2.60 -1.04
N PHE A 127 14.91 2.22 0.23
CA PHE A 127 15.07 0.83 0.66
C PHE A 127 13.93 -0.06 0.13
N ILE A 128 12.68 0.36 0.26
CA ILE A 128 11.53 -0.43 -0.21
C ILE A 128 11.56 -0.60 -1.72
N VAL A 129 11.85 0.46 -2.47
CA VAL A 129 12.00 0.38 -3.93
C VAL A 129 13.15 -0.56 -4.32
N GLU A 130 14.28 -0.49 -3.62
CA GLU A 130 15.42 -1.38 -3.89
C GLU A 130 15.06 -2.86 -3.67
N LYS A 131 14.33 -3.17 -2.60
CA LYS A 131 13.98 -4.53 -2.19
C LYS A 131 12.77 -5.12 -2.91
N SER A 132 12.06 -4.35 -3.73
CA SER A 132 10.90 -4.82 -4.50
C SER A 132 11.25 -5.05 -5.97
N ASP A 133 10.46 -5.88 -6.65
CA ASP A 133 10.58 -6.15 -8.08
C ASP A 133 9.65 -5.28 -8.92
N ALA A 134 8.57 -4.80 -8.30
CA ALA A 134 7.55 -3.95 -8.89
C ALA A 134 6.89 -3.10 -7.81
N SER A 135 6.11 -2.12 -8.22
CA SER A 135 5.27 -1.34 -7.29
C SER A 135 3.84 -1.17 -7.80
N LEU A 136 2.90 -1.12 -6.87
CA LEU A 136 1.53 -0.66 -7.07
C LEU A 136 1.35 0.67 -6.33
N VAL A 137 0.97 1.70 -7.05
CA VAL A 137 0.83 3.05 -6.49
C VAL A 137 -0.57 3.58 -6.77
N LEU A 138 -1.33 3.87 -5.71
CA LEU A 138 -2.56 4.63 -5.84
C LEU A 138 -2.17 6.10 -5.97
N TYR A 139 -2.32 6.63 -7.17
CA TYR A 139 -1.84 7.97 -7.52
C TYR A 139 -2.65 8.60 -8.65
N ASP A 140 -2.92 9.89 -8.49
CA ASP A 140 -3.49 10.77 -9.49
C ASP A 140 -2.52 11.92 -9.73
N SER A 141 -2.09 12.13 -10.98
CA SER A 141 -1.16 13.20 -11.35
C SER A 141 -1.71 14.61 -11.10
N GLU A 142 -3.04 14.75 -11.04
CA GLU A 142 -3.72 16.01 -10.75
C GLU A 142 -3.85 16.29 -9.24
N THR A 143 -3.61 15.29 -8.39
CA THR A 143 -3.70 15.39 -6.94
C THR A 143 -2.32 15.25 -6.30
N GLU A 144 -1.74 16.35 -5.85
CA GLU A 144 -0.47 16.33 -5.14
C GLU A 144 -0.56 15.56 -3.82
N GLY A 145 0.52 14.87 -3.46
CA GLY A 145 0.59 14.15 -2.20
C GLY A 145 1.88 13.35 -2.02
N THR A 146 1.94 12.61 -0.92
CA THR A 146 3.12 11.83 -0.53
C THR A 146 3.57 10.76 -1.51
N PRO A 147 2.69 10.15 -2.36
CA PRO A 147 3.14 9.14 -3.33
C PRO A 147 4.24 9.61 -4.29
N LYS A 148 4.28 10.91 -4.61
CA LYS A 148 5.33 11.46 -5.49
C LYS A 148 6.76 11.21 -4.97
N PHE A 149 6.95 11.18 -3.66
CA PHE A 149 8.29 10.94 -3.07
C PHE A 149 8.75 9.50 -3.29
N PHE A 150 7.85 8.54 -3.18
CA PHE A 150 8.13 7.15 -3.52
C PHE A 150 8.36 6.97 -5.03
N LEU A 151 7.50 7.57 -5.85
CA LEU A 151 7.58 7.52 -7.31
C LEU A 151 8.92 8.03 -7.86
N ASN A 152 9.53 9.03 -7.23
CA ASN A 152 10.85 9.51 -7.63
C ASN A 152 11.90 8.39 -7.62
N TYR A 153 11.89 7.52 -6.61
CA TYR A 153 12.80 6.37 -6.53
C TYR A 153 12.39 5.24 -7.49
N ALA A 154 11.10 4.97 -7.58
CA ALA A 154 10.57 3.93 -8.48
C ALA A 154 10.86 4.24 -9.94
N LEU A 155 10.62 5.47 -10.39
CA LEU A 155 10.94 5.93 -11.75
C LEU A 155 12.46 5.89 -12.05
N LYS A 156 13.28 6.31 -11.08
CA LYS A 156 14.73 6.20 -11.22
C LYS A 156 15.17 4.75 -11.41
N LYS A 157 14.62 3.82 -10.64
CA LYS A 157 14.91 2.39 -10.78
C LYS A 157 14.42 1.86 -12.13
N GLN A 158 13.22 2.27 -12.57
CA GLN A 158 12.66 1.88 -13.87
C GLN A 158 13.54 2.31 -15.06
N HIS A 159 14.20 3.47 -14.99
CA HIS A 159 15.16 3.90 -16.01
C HIS A 159 16.45 3.08 -16.06
N GLN A 160 16.79 2.40 -14.99
CA GLN A 160 18.04 1.64 -14.87
C GLN A 160 17.87 0.14 -15.16
N LYS A 161 16.69 -0.40 -14.87
CA LYS A 161 16.36 -1.82 -15.02
C LYS A 161 14.85 -2.05 -15.09
N THR A 162 14.46 -3.24 -15.46
CA THR A 162 13.03 -3.62 -15.47
C THR A 162 12.45 -3.49 -14.07
N TYR A 163 11.56 -2.53 -13.90
CA TYR A 163 10.81 -2.27 -12.66
C TYR A 163 9.44 -1.73 -13.03
N PRO A 164 8.41 -2.60 -13.17
CA PRO A 164 7.07 -2.13 -13.49
C PRO A 164 6.46 -1.31 -12.34
N ILE A 165 5.80 -0.24 -12.71
CA ILE A 165 4.99 0.58 -11.80
C ILE A 165 3.55 0.44 -12.27
N PHE A 166 2.74 -0.26 -11.48
CA PHE A 166 1.31 -0.39 -11.68
C PHE A 166 0.62 0.77 -10.96
N TYR A 167 -0.31 1.42 -11.63
CA TYR A 167 -1.09 2.49 -11.04
C TYR A 167 -2.51 2.03 -10.75
N LEU A 168 -3.06 2.53 -9.66
CA LEU A 168 -4.49 2.52 -9.38
C LEU A 168 -4.92 3.99 -9.38
N THR A 169 -5.65 4.39 -10.42
CA THR A 169 -6.07 5.78 -10.64
C THR A 169 -7.50 6.01 -10.14
N PRO A 170 -7.93 7.27 -9.96
CA PRO A 170 -9.34 7.56 -9.69
C PRO A 170 -10.31 6.99 -10.73
N ASP A 171 -9.93 7.00 -12.01
CA ASP A 171 -10.74 6.42 -13.09
C ASP A 171 -10.88 4.90 -12.92
N ASP A 172 -9.81 4.21 -12.56
CA ASP A 172 -9.85 2.77 -12.24
C ASP A 172 -10.79 2.50 -11.07
N LEU A 173 -10.75 3.35 -10.02
CA LEU A 173 -11.63 3.22 -8.86
C LEU A 173 -13.10 3.43 -9.23
N GLU A 174 -13.41 4.42 -10.05
CA GLU A 174 -14.77 4.68 -10.52
C GLU A 174 -15.31 3.52 -11.37
N GLU A 175 -14.48 2.97 -12.26
CA GLU A 175 -14.84 1.80 -13.07
C GLU A 175 -15.13 0.59 -12.17
N MET A 176 -14.25 0.32 -11.20
CA MET A 176 -14.43 -0.80 -10.26
C MET A 176 -15.68 -0.64 -9.39
N ILE A 177 -16.03 0.58 -8.98
CA ILE A 177 -17.26 0.87 -8.22
C ILE A 177 -18.47 0.63 -9.09
N ARG A 178 -18.48 1.08 -10.34
CA ARG A 178 -19.56 0.89 -11.29
C ARG A 178 -19.85 -0.58 -11.54
N ASP A 179 -18.82 -1.37 -11.81
CA ASP A 179 -18.92 -2.83 -12.01
C ASP A 179 -19.55 -3.52 -10.80
N GLN A 180 -19.22 -3.10 -9.59
CA GLN A 180 -19.79 -3.68 -8.37
C GLN A 180 -21.27 -3.36 -8.19
N LEU A 181 -21.68 -2.13 -8.50
CA LEU A 181 -23.08 -1.73 -8.41
C LEU A 181 -23.94 -2.45 -9.46
N ASP A 182 -23.40 -2.70 -10.64
CA ASP A 182 -24.06 -3.45 -11.69
C ASP A 182 -24.25 -4.93 -11.29
N ASP A 183 -23.23 -5.56 -10.69
CA ASP A 183 -23.31 -6.94 -10.20
C ASP A 183 -24.34 -7.11 -9.07
N GLU A 184 -24.49 -6.12 -8.18
CA GLU A 184 -25.47 -6.13 -7.09
C GLU A 184 -26.93 -5.92 -7.57
N THR A 185 -27.10 -5.27 -8.73
CA THR A 185 -28.45 -5.03 -9.29
C THR A 185 -28.99 -6.22 -10.08
N TRP A 186 -28.17 -7.21 -10.45
CA TRP A 186 -28.57 -8.40 -11.20
C TRP A 186 -28.77 -9.66 -10.34
N ASN A 187 -28.55 -9.59 -9.04
CA ASN A 187 -28.77 -10.65 -8.05
C ASN A 187 -29.97 -10.33 -7.14
#